data_978a33c993729e53ce064c5ea7cfb441
#
_entry.id   978a33c993729e53ce064c5ea7cfb441
#
_cell.length_a   1.000
_cell.length_b   1.000
_cell.length_c   1.000
_cell.angle_alpha   90.00
_cell.angle_beta   90.00
_cell.angle_gamma   90.00
#
_symmetry.space_group_name_H-M   'P 1'
#
loop_
_entity.id
_entity.type
_entity.pdbx_description
1 polymer ?
#
loop_
_entity_poly.entity_id
_entity_poly.type
_entity_poly.pdbx_seq_one_letter_code
_entity_poly.pdbx_strand_id
1 'polypeptide(L)'
;MRRPLTLLTTAALALGTLVPMTVADPAAAALPAGGASAHGPLTAAGHTHPQVLSVAGAGVYRIGASLAALTAAGHIDWTAPGCGTVVHAGATGSWAGVLLLAFRDGLLVEVGTATAPPQSPAGARVGMSFAELEAIYGPRGSLIRNDAGDAEAYLVRVGSRVELFTGHPIRPGVGYFQVGPASYVERNFRQGVSC
;
A
#
# COMPACT_ATOMS: atom_id res chain seq x y z
N MET A 1 -36.23 24.61 -29.45
CA MET A 1 -36.74 23.34 -30.03
C MET A 1 -36.54 22.25 -29.00
N ARG A 2 -37.64 21.74 -28.45
CA ARG A 2 -37.67 20.72 -27.37
C ARG A 2 -37.82 19.36 -28.04
N ARG A 3 -37.03 18.35 -27.65
CA ARG A 3 -37.26 16.93 -27.99
C ARG A 3 -37.40 16.13 -26.70
N PRO A 4 -38.38 15.23 -26.63
CA PRO A 4 -38.72 14.50 -25.40
C PRO A 4 -37.91 13.23 -25.19
N LEU A 5 -37.80 12.85 -23.89
CA LEU A 5 -37.32 11.58 -23.35
C LEU A 5 -38.21 10.41 -23.81
N THR A 6 -37.57 9.27 -24.06
CA THR A 6 -38.27 8.00 -24.07
C THR A 6 -37.56 7.06 -23.07
N LEU A 7 -38.28 6.74 -21.98
CA LEU A 7 -37.97 5.66 -21.03
C LEU A 7 -38.31 4.31 -21.67
N LEU A 8 -37.42 3.34 -21.54
CA LEU A 8 -37.74 1.91 -21.74
C LEU A 8 -37.22 1.15 -20.52
N THR A 9 -38.16 0.76 -19.68
CA THR A 9 -38.00 -0.20 -18.58
C THR A 9 -38.16 -1.61 -19.11
N THR A 10 -37.20 -2.49 -18.86
CA THR A 10 -37.39 -3.94 -18.99
C THR A 10 -36.90 -4.61 -17.71
N ALA A 11 -37.84 -5.16 -16.95
CA ALA A 11 -37.61 -6.04 -15.80
C ALA A 11 -37.51 -7.49 -16.32
N ALA A 12 -36.48 -8.21 -15.89
CA ALA A 12 -36.38 -9.66 -16.06
C ALA A 12 -36.24 -10.31 -14.68
N LEU A 13 -37.29 -11.03 -14.28
CA LEU A 13 -37.27 -11.96 -13.14
C LEU A 13 -36.57 -13.26 -13.57
N ALA A 14 -35.59 -13.70 -12.80
CA ALA A 14 -35.07 -15.06 -12.91
C ALA A 14 -35.30 -15.79 -11.56
N LEU A 15 -36.16 -16.82 -11.60
CA LEU A 15 -36.38 -17.76 -10.51
C LEU A 15 -35.14 -18.69 -10.40
N GLY A 16 -34.51 -18.70 -9.24
CA GLY A 16 -33.45 -19.64 -8.92
C GLY A 16 -34.00 -20.84 -8.12
N THR A 17 -33.75 -22.04 -8.60
CA THR A 17 -34.13 -23.33 -8.02
C THR A 17 -33.24 -23.70 -6.82
N LEU A 18 -33.87 -24.02 -5.67
CA LEU A 18 -33.25 -24.62 -4.50
C LEU A 18 -32.93 -26.09 -4.75
N VAL A 19 -31.66 -26.48 -4.51
CA VAL A 19 -31.24 -27.89 -4.46
C VAL A 19 -30.99 -28.25 -2.99
N PRO A 20 -31.61 -29.32 -2.44
CA PRO A 20 -31.32 -29.77 -1.07
C PRO A 20 -30.02 -30.58 -1.05
N MET A 21 -29.09 -30.20 -0.15
CA MET A 21 -27.92 -31.01 0.18
C MET A 21 -28.28 -32.08 1.23
N THR A 22 -28.09 -33.32 0.87
CA THR A 22 -28.15 -34.48 1.79
C THR A 22 -26.85 -34.57 2.59
N VAL A 23 -27.00 -34.59 3.91
CA VAL A 23 -25.91 -34.82 4.86
C VAL A 23 -25.69 -36.36 4.92
N ALA A 24 -24.46 -36.78 4.64
CA ALA A 24 -24.02 -38.16 4.86
C ALA A 24 -23.23 -38.25 6.18
N ASP A 25 -23.66 -39.13 7.06
CA ASP A 25 -22.96 -39.50 8.32
C ASP A 25 -21.67 -40.27 8.01
N PRO A 26 -20.52 -39.95 8.62
CA PRO A 26 -19.36 -40.82 8.55
C PRO A 26 -19.33 -41.75 9.78
N ALA A 27 -19.32 -43.03 9.48
CA ALA A 27 -19.12 -44.14 10.43
C ALA A 27 -17.75 -44.00 11.14
N ALA A 28 -17.79 -44.26 12.44
CA ALA A 28 -16.62 -44.37 13.30
C ALA A 28 -15.75 -45.57 12.91
N ALA A 29 -14.48 -45.31 12.58
CA ALA A 29 -13.46 -46.34 12.47
C ALA A 29 -12.43 -46.17 13.61
N ALA A 30 -12.20 -47.25 14.32
CA ALA A 30 -11.35 -47.35 15.48
C ALA A 30 -9.86 -47.18 15.19
N LEU A 31 -9.14 -46.55 16.12
CA LEU A 31 -7.68 -46.33 16.14
C LEU A 31 -6.91 -47.62 16.44
N PRO A 32 -5.69 -47.79 15.88
CA PRO A 32 -4.63 -48.52 16.58
C PRO A 32 -3.70 -47.53 17.30
N ALA A 33 -3.45 -47.82 18.56
CA ALA A 33 -2.43 -47.19 19.37
C ALA A 33 -1.01 -47.61 18.89
N GLY A 34 -0.11 -46.65 18.69
CA GLY A 34 1.29 -46.98 18.39
C GLY A 34 2.17 -45.75 18.18
N GLY A 35 3.10 -45.50 19.11
CA GLY A 35 4.32 -44.77 18.84
C GLY A 35 4.32 -43.26 19.14
N ALA A 36 4.59 -42.91 20.42
CA ALA A 36 4.99 -41.57 20.81
C ALA A 36 6.38 -41.23 20.23
N SER A 37 6.41 -40.50 19.14
CA SER A 37 7.59 -39.74 18.70
C SER A 37 7.36 -38.28 19.10
N ALA A 38 8.04 -37.86 20.16
CA ALA A 38 8.07 -36.48 20.61
C ALA A 38 8.82 -35.65 19.59
N HIS A 39 8.08 -35.16 18.58
CA HIS A 39 8.54 -34.02 17.78
C HIS A 39 7.98 -32.79 18.47
N GLY A 40 8.85 -32.16 19.29
CA GLY A 40 8.56 -30.84 19.82
C GLY A 40 8.18 -29.89 18.69
N PRO A 41 7.19 -29.00 18.91
CA PRO A 41 6.89 -27.98 17.92
C PRO A 41 8.14 -27.10 17.77
N LEU A 42 8.80 -27.19 16.62
CA LEU A 42 9.72 -26.15 16.15
C LEU A 42 8.89 -24.90 15.92
N THR A 43 8.65 -24.15 16.99
CA THR A 43 8.24 -22.75 16.89
C THR A 43 9.42 -22.02 16.23
N ALA A 44 9.42 -21.99 14.91
CA ALA A 44 10.13 -20.96 14.17
C ALA A 44 9.52 -19.63 14.61
N ALA A 45 10.06 -19.04 15.67
CA ALA A 45 9.90 -17.65 15.98
C ALA A 45 10.52 -16.86 14.82
N GLY A 46 9.79 -16.76 13.72
CA GLY A 46 10.08 -15.83 12.66
C GLY A 46 10.04 -14.45 13.30
N HIS A 47 11.20 -13.90 13.58
CA HIS A 47 11.36 -12.49 13.91
C HIS A 47 10.96 -11.73 12.65
N THR A 48 9.67 -11.48 12.49
CA THR A 48 9.20 -10.52 11.49
C THR A 48 9.70 -9.17 11.95
N HIS A 49 10.88 -8.79 11.47
CA HIS A 49 11.33 -7.42 11.61
C HIS A 49 10.21 -6.53 11.08
N PRO A 50 9.73 -5.55 11.86
CA PRO A 50 8.67 -4.68 11.39
C PRO A 50 9.13 -4.06 10.07
N GLN A 51 8.31 -4.21 9.02
CA GLN A 51 8.59 -3.57 7.74
C GLN A 51 8.46 -2.06 7.95
N VAL A 52 9.58 -1.36 8.00
CA VAL A 52 9.63 0.08 8.25
C VAL A 52 9.93 0.81 6.94
N LEU A 53 9.05 1.75 6.60
CA LEU A 53 9.24 2.74 5.54
C LEU A 53 9.49 4.10 6.20
N SER A 54 10.72 4.60 6.10
CA SER A 54 11.16 5.88 6.66
C SER A 54 11.47 6.88 5.55
N VAL A 55 11.67 8.15 5.89
CA VAL A 55 12.10 9.19 4.92
C VAL A 55 13.41 8.85 4.20
N ALA A 56 14.17 7.86 4.67
CA ALA A 56 15.34 7.36 3.97
C ALA A 56 15.02 6.25 2.95
N GLY A 57 13.77 5.76 2.92
CA GLY A 57 13.33 4.58 2.15
C GLY A 57 13.14 3.34 3.02
N ALA A 58 13.11 2.16 2.42
CA ALA A 58 12.93 0.87 3.07
C ALA A 58 13.96 -0.15 2.57
N GLY A 59 14.64 -0.84 3.47
CA GLY A 59 15.64 -1.85 3.12
C GLY A 59 16.72 -1.31 2.16
N VAL A 60 16.87 -1.97 1.00
CA VAL A 60 17.80 -1.57 -0.07
C VAL A 60 17.29 -0.39 -0.90
N TYR A 61 16.01 -0.10 -0.88
CA TYR A 61 15.34 0.97 -1.64
C TYR A 61 15.53 2.32 -0.94
N ARG A 62 16.74 2.88 -1.02
CA ARG A 62 17.10 4.15 -0.39
C ARG A 62 16.83 5.31 -1.33
N ILE A 63 16.25 6.39 -0.82
CA ILE A 63 16.08 7.63 -1.59
C ILE A 63 17.45 8.11 -2.10
N GLY A 64 17.54 8.30 -3.43
CA GLY A 64 18.78 8.57 -4.16
C GLY A 64 19.49 7.35 -4.74
N ALA A 65 19.01 6.12 -4.48
CA ALA A 65 19.56 4.92 -5.10
C ALA A 65 19.36 4.93 -6.63
N SER A 66 20.32 4.37 -7.37
CA SER A 66 20.25 4.27 -8.83
C SER A 66 19.33 3.13 -9.27
N LEU A 67 18.41 3.39 -10.22
CA LEU A 67 17.59 2.38 -10.87
C LEU A 67 18.45 1.29 -11.49
N ALA A 68 19.51 1.67 -12.22
CA ALA A 68 20.41 0.71 -12.87
C ALA A 68 21.10 -0.22 -11.85
N ALA A 69 21.56 0.33 -10.72
CA ALA A 69 22.18 -0.47 -9.67
C ALA A 69 21.20 -1.44 -9.00
N LEU A 70 19.98 -0.99 -8.69
CA LEU A 70 18.93 -1.85 -8.12
C LEU A 70 18.49 -2.93 -9.11
N THR A 71 18.40 -2.62 -10.39
CA THR A 71 18.06 -3.60 -11.44
C THR A 71 19.18 -4.65 -11.59
N ALA A 72 20.44 -4.23 -11.65
CA ALA A 72 21.58 -5.15 -11.73
C ALA A 72 21.69 -6.07 -10.52
N ALA A 73 21.24 -5.62 -9.34
CA ALA A 73 21.18 -6.42 -8.11
C ALA A 73 19.91 -7.29 -8.00
N GLY A 74 19.02 -7.30 -8.99
CA GLY A 74 17.78 -8.10 -8.99
C GLY A 74 16.71 -7.59 -8.03
N HIS A 75 16.75 -6.31 -7.65
CA HIS A 75 15.79 -5.70 -6.72
C HIS A 75 14.58 -5.06 -7.40
N ILE A 76 14.53 -5.02 -8.73
CA ILE A 76 13.41 -4.45 -9.50
C ILE A 76 12.67 -5.60 -10.19
N ASP A 77 11.35 -5.67 -9.96
CA ASP A 77 10.44 -6.65 -10.56
C ASP A 77 9.96 -6.20 -11.95
N TRP A 78 9.43 -4.99 -12.02
CA TRP A 78 8.93 -4.39 -13.25
C TRP A 78 9.24 -2.89 -13.31
N THR A 79 9.19 -2.33 -14.50
CA THR A 79 9.27 -0.88 -14.72
C THR A 79 8.17 -0.42 -15.68
N ALA A 80 7.69 0.80 -15.48
CA ALA A 80 6.73 1.46 -16.37
C ALA A 80 7.10 2.94 -16.54
N PRO A 81 6.86 3.54 -17.72
CA PRO A 81 7.09 4.96 -17.91
C PRO A 81 6.11 5.79 -17.09
N GLY A 82 6.59 6.88 -16.48
CA GLY A 82 5.81 7.94 -15.88
C GLY A 82 5.86 9.21 -16.72
N CYS A 83 5.72 10.40 -16.08
CA CYS A 83 5.79 11.68 -16.74
C CYS A 83 7.26 12.12 -16.96
N GLY A 84 7.58 12.63 -18.15
CA GLY A 84 8.91 13.14 -18.44
C GLY A 84 10.00 12.08 -18.28
N THR A 85 10.93 12.30 -17.35
CA THR A 85 12.03 11.36 -17.06
C THR A 85 11.72 10.41 -15.89
N VAL A 86 10.47 10.38 -15.41
CA VAL A 86 10.06 9.50 -14.32
C VAL A 86 9.85 8.08 -14.83
N VAL A 87 10.34 7.12 -14.07
CA VAL A 87 10.11 5.68 -14.25
C VAL A 87 9.54 5.13 -12.94
N HIS A 88 8.40 4.47 -13.03
CA HIS A 88 7.84 3.70 -11.93
C HIS A 88 8.38 2.28 -11.93
N ALA A 89 8.49 1.68 -10.75
CA ALA A 89 8.97 0.31 -10.62
C ALA A 89 8.33 -0.41 -9.43
N GLY A 90 8.28 -1.74 -9.50
CA GLY A 90 7.97 -2.63 -8.39
C GLY A 90 9.22 -3.18 -7.73
N ALA A 91 9.16 -3.36 -6.43
CA ALA A 91 10.21 -3.99 -5.64
C ALA A 91 10.12 -5.52 -5.71
N THR A 92 11.24 -6.22 -5.45
CA THR A 92 11.29 -7.70 -5.34
C THR A 92 11.39 -8.19 -3.90
N GLY A 93 11.44 -9.51 -3.71
CA GLY A 93 11.66 -10.18 -2.43
C GLY A 93 10.53 -9.92 -1.44
N SER A 94 10.85 -9.63 -0.18
CA SER A 94 9.86 -9.35 0.87
C SER A 94 9.04 -8.06 0.64
N TRP A 95 9.41 -7.27 -0.35
CA TRP A 95 8.77 -6.03 -0.73
C TRP A 95 7.95 -6.13 -2.03
N ALA A 96 7.93 -7.32 -2.66
CA ALA A 96 7.17 -7.57 -3.89
C ALA A 96 5.67 -7.33 -3.66
N GLY A 97 5.04 -6.54 -4.54
CA GLY A 97 3.64 -6.15 -4.41
C GLY A 97 3.32 -5.21 -3.25
N VAL A 98 4.32 -4.82 -2.44
CA VAL A 98 4.17 -3.93 -1.28
C VAL A 98 4.66 -2.52 -1.57
N LEU A 99 5.88 -2.39 -2.13
CA LEU A 99 6.46 -1.09 -2.43
C LEU A 99 6.30 -0.73 -3.89
N LEU A 100 5.88 0.51 -4.10
CA LEU A 100 5.90 1.24 -5.37
C LEU A 100 7.04 2.26 -5.32
N LEU A 101 7.83 2.31 -6.38
CA LEU A 101 9.04 3.11 -6.50
C LEU A 101 8.88 4.11 -7.63
N ALA A 102 9.32 5.36 -7.45
CA ALA A 102 9.44 6.32 -8.53
C ALA A 102 10.88 6.83 -8.63
N PHE A 103 11.43 6.71 -9.83
CA PHE A 103 12.77 7.19 -10.17
C PHE A 103 12.64 8.39 -11.10
N ARG A 104 13.37 9.44 -10.82
CA ARG A 104 13.51 10.60 -11.72
C ARG A 104 14.98 10.75 -12.09
N ASP A 105 15.26 10.86 -13.39
CA ASP A 105 16.63 10.91 -13.92
C ASP A 105 17.49 9.72 -13.43
N GLY A 106 16.85 8.54 -13.32
CA GLY A 106 17.49 7.29 -12.87
C GLY A 106 17.75 7.18 -11.36
N LEU A 107 17.35 8.16 -10.55
CA LEU A 107 17.52 8.16 -9.08
C LEU A 107 16.17 8.02 -8.37
N LEU A 108 16.13 7.19 -7.32
CA LEU A 108 14.93 6.95 -6.50
C LEU A 108 14.52 8.24 -5.76
N VAL A 109 13.34 8.75 -6.08
CA VAL A 109 12.79 9.97 -5.49
C VAL A 109 11.54 9.74 -4.66
N GLU A 110 10.92 8.55 -4.78
CA GLU A 110 9.75 8.18 -3.97
C GLU A 110 9.75 6.68 -3.70
N VAL A 111 9.41 6.33 -2.47
CA VAL A 111 9.01 4.98 -2.07
C VAL A 111 7.66 5.07 -1.42
N GLY A 112 6.68 4.32 -1.91
CA GLY A 112 5.32 4.35 -1.40
C GLY A 112 4.69 2.98 -1.26
N THR A 113 3.58 2.93 -0.54
CA THR A 113 2.78 1.73 -0.33
C THR A 113 1.30 2.05 -0.19
N ALA A 114 0.45 1.16 -0.71
CA ALA A 114 -1.01 1.17 -0.51
C ALA A 114 -1.47 0.08 0.47
N THR A 115 -0.54 -0.61 1.15
CA THR A 115 -0.83 -1.74 2.04
C THR A 115 -0.25 -1.53 3.44
N ALA A 116 -0.74 -2.29 4.40
CA ALA A 116 -0.17 -2.41 5.75
C ALA A 116 0.11 -3.89 6.05
N PRO A 117 1.31 -4.25 6.59
CA PRO A 117 2.47 -3.38 6.72
C PRO A 117 2.99 -2.96 5.35
N PRO A 118 3.87 -1.95 5.20
CA PRO A 118 4.78 -1.37 6.18
C PRO A 118 4.18 -0.23 7.02
N GLN A 119 4.99 0.24 7.99
CA GLN A 119 4.65 1.40 8.84
C GLN A 119 5.83 2.38 8.90
N SER A 120 5.56 3.61 9.29
CA SER A 120 6.59 4.60 9.57
C SER A 120 7.38 4.24 10.84
N PRO A 121 8.52 4.87 11.10
CA PRO A 121 9.25 4.69 12.37
C PRO A 121 8.41 5.04 13.61
N ALA A 122 7.38 5.88 13.47
CA ALA A 122 6.45 6.25 14.53
C ALA A 122 5.23 5.31 14.64
N GLY A 123 5.12 4.29 13.76
CA GLY A 123 4.03 3.32 13.74
C GLY A 123 2.82 3.70 12.87
N ALA A 124 2.86 4.84 12.18
CA ALA A 124 1.81 5.28 11.27
C ALA A 124 1.81 4.42 9.98
N ARG A 125 0.62 4.07 9.47
CA ARG A 125 0.46 3.17 8.32
C ARG A 125 -0.82 3.43 7.54
N VAL A 126 -0.92 2.80 6.38
CA VAL A 126 -2.15 2.73 5.58
C VAL A 126 -3.31 2.16 6.42
N GLY A 127 -4.51 2.69 6.21
CA GLY A 127 -5.73 2.34 6.93
C GLY A 127 -6.01 3.15 8.19
N MET A 128 -5.03 3.86 8.75
CA MET A 128 -5.24 4.77 9.88
C MET A 128 -6.02 6.02 9.46
N SER A 129 -6.79 6.58 10.39
CA SER A 129 -7.42 7.89 10.21
C SER A 129 -6.40 9.02 10.41
N PHE A 130 -6.68 10.21 9.89
CA PHE A 130 -5.84 11.39 10.11
C PHE A 130 -5.79 11.81 11.60
N ALA A 131 -6.86 11.55 12.37
CA ALA A 131 -6.87 11.79 13.81
C ALA A 131 -5.89 10.86 14.57
N GLU A 132 -5.77 9.60 14.15
CA GLU A 132 -4.75 8.69 14.69
C GLU A 132 -3.34 9.14 14.33
N LEU A 133 -3.11 9.65 13.11
CA LEU A 133 -1.83 10.23 12.72
C LEU A 133 -1.50 11.47 13.55
N GLU A 134 -2.48 12.33 13.80
CA GLU A 134 -2.30 13.50 14.67
C GLU A 134 -1.95 13.09 16.10
N ALA A 135 -2.57 12.04 16.63
CA ALA A 135 -2.21 11.50 17.95
C ALA A 135 -0.78 10.95 17.99
N ILE A 136 -0.28 10.36 16.91
CA ILE A 136 1.09 9.81 16.80
C ILE A 136 2.12 10.92 16.65
N TYR A 137 1.88 11.89 15.77
CA TYR A 137 2.90 12.88 15.40
C TYR A 137 2.77 14.20 16.17
N GLY A 138 1.56 14.57 16.62
CA GLY A 138 1.29 15.84 17.27
C GLY A 138 1.79 17.02 16.43
N PRO A 139 2.51 17.98 17.03
CA PRO A 139 2.96 19.18 16.32
C PRO A 139 4.03 18.94 15.24
N ARG A 140 4.52 17.71 15.10
CA ARG A 140 5.49 17.35 14.05
C ARG A 140 4.85 17.12 12.70
N GLY A 141 3.53 16.94 12.65
CA GLY A 141 2.76 16.73 11.42
C GLY A 141 1.64 17.76 11.27
N SER A 142 1.04 17.79 10.11
CA SER A 142 -0.11 18.64 9.82
C SER A 142 -0.98 18.10 8.71
N LEU A 143 -2.28 18.32 8.82
CA LEU A 143 -3.20 18.10 7.71
C LEU A 143 -2.98 19.18 6.65
N ILE A 144 -2.84 18.77 5.41
CA ILE A 144 -2.67 19.66 4.26
C ILE A 144 -3.69 19.33 3.18
N ARG A 145 -3.96 20.31 2.31
CA ARG A 145 -4.76 20.12 1.09
C ARG A 145 -3.90 20.37 -0.15
N ASN A 146 -4.28 19.74 -1.25
CA ASN A 146 -3.73 20.09 -2.56
C ASN A 146 -4.23 21.47 -3.02
N ASP A 147 -3.64 22.02 -4.08
CA ASP A 147 -3.94 23.37 -4.55
C ASP A 147 -5.38 23.50 -5.11
N ALA A 148 -5.96 22.40 -5.59
CA ALA A 148 -7.36 22.34 -6.02
C ALA A 148 -8.36 22.28 -4.83
N GLY A 149 -7.90 21.92 -3.63
CA GLY A 149 -8.70 21.80 -2.42
C GLY A 149 -9.58 20.55 -2.33
N ASP A 150 -9.44 19.61 -3.26
CA ASP A 150 -10.25 18.40 -3.39
C ASP A 150 -9.60 17.13 -2.80
N ALA A 151 -8.33 17.19 -2.41
CA ALA A 151 -7.61 16.10 -1.76
C ALA A 151 -6.92 16.54 -0.46
N GLU A 152 -6.95 15.67 0.55
CA GLU A 152 -6.30 15.88 1.84
C GLU A 152 -5.19 14.84 2.07
N ALA A 153 -4.14 15.27 2.76
CA ALA A 153 -3.06 14.42 3.22
C ALA A 153 -2.54 14.87 4.60
N TYR A 154 -1.99 13.93 5.36
CA TYR A 154 -1.23 14.24 6.56
C TYR A 154 0.27 14.25 6.22
N LEU A 155 0.93 15.35 6.49
CA LEU A 155 2.31 15.63 6.14
C LEU A 155 3.19 15.69 7.37
N VAL A 156 4.28 14.93 7.39
CA VAL A 156 5.34 15.00 8.40
C VAL A 156 6.66 15.35 7.71
N ARG A 157 7.30 16.44 8.15
CA ARG A 157 8.59 16.88 7.59
C ARG A 157 9.75 16.41 8.45
N VAL A 158 10.77 15.85 7.79
CA VAL A 158 12.03 15.44 8.41
C VAL A 158 13.18 16.00 7.56
N GLY A 159 13.64 17.18 7.91
CA GLY A 159 14.60 17.94 7.10
C GLY A 159 14.02 18.31 5.73
N SER A 160 14.72 17.94 4.65
CA SER A 160 14.28 18.16 3.27
C SER A 160 13.36 17.06 2.73
N ARG A 161 13.06 16.04 3.52
CA ARG A 161 12.22 14.90 3.16
C ARG A 161 10.90 14.92 3.91
N VAL A 162 9.95 14.12 3.42
CA VAL A 162 8.61 14.02 4.01
C VAL A 162 8.16 12.57 4.12
N GLU A 163 7.30 12.32 5.11
CA GLU A 163 6.32 11.25 5.15
C GLU A 163 4.99 11.88 4.78
N LEU A 164 4.34 11.37 3.75
CA LEU A 164 3.05 11.86 3.27
C LEU A 164 2.03 10.73 3.25
N PHE A 165 0.93 10.93 3.95
CA PHE A 165 -0.18 9.99 4.07
C PHE A 165 -1.39 10.58 3.38
N THR A 166 -1.70 10.13 2.16
CA THR A 166 -2.85 10.63 1.40
C THR A 166 -4.11 9.84 1.72
N GLY A 167 -5.26 10.54 1.73
CA GLY A 167 -6.56 9.93 1.96
C GLY A 167 -6.90 8.90 0.89
N HIS A 168 -7.67 7.88 1.27
CA HIS A 168 -8.21 6.92 0.32
C HIS A 168 -9.37 7.59 -0.46
N PRO A 169 -9.45 7.44 -1.79
CA PRO A 169 -10.42 8.18 -2.62
C PRO A 169 -11.90 7.84 -2.34
N ILE A 170 -12.18 6.66 -1.79
CA ILE A 170 -13.56 6.17 -1.59
C ILE A 170 -13.84 5.63 -0.19
N ARG A 171 -12.87 5.61 0.70
CA ARG A 171 -13.01 5.11 2.09
C ARG A 171 -12.35 6.09 3.06
N PRO A 172 -12.84 6.22 4.30
CA PRO A 172 -12.13 6.98 5.33
C PRO A 172 -10.72 6.42 5.59
N GLY A 173 -9.80 7.32 5.94
CA GLY A 173 -8.45 6.97 6.34
C GLY A 173 -7.41 7.03 5.22
N VAL A 174 -6.17 6.69 5.58
CA VAL A 174 -5.01 6.71 4.70
C VAL A 174 -5.12 5.60 3.66
N GLY A 175 -5.07 5.97 2.39
CA GLY A 175 -5.03 5.05 1.25
C GLY A 175 -3.63 4.79 0.72
N TYR A 176 -2.73 5.77 0.87
CA TYR A 176 -1.36 5.66 0.37
C TYR A 176 -0.38 6.37 1.31
N PHE A 177 0.71 5.70 1.64
CA PHE A 177 1.82 6.22 2.44
C PHE A 177 3.08 6.28 1.59
N GLN A 178 3.69 7.45 1.46
CA GLN A 178 4.85 7.68 0.61
C GLN A 178 5.89 8.56 1.30
N VAL A 179 7.15 8.35 0.92
CA VAL A 179 8.29 9.07 1.46
C VAL A 179 9.23 9.52 0.34
N GLY A 180 9.91 10.64 0.54
CA GLY A 180 10.89 11.16 -0.41
C GLY A 180 11.21 12.63 -0.16
N PRO A 181 11.96 13.30 -1.08
CA PRO A 181 12.20 14.72 -1.02
C PRO A 181 10.87 15.52 -1.09
N ALA A 182 10.72 16.54 -0.24
CA ALA A 182 9.55 17.42 -0.27
C ALA A 182 9.37 18.09 -1.65
N SER A 183 10.47 18.41 -2.32
CA SER A 183 10.48 18.96 -3.67
C SER A 183 9.94 18.02 -4.76
N TYR A 184 9.69 16.76 -4.43
CA TYR A 184 9.03 15.79 -5.31
C TYR A 184 7.69 15.35 -4.71
N VAL A 185 7.69 14.67 -3.58
CA VAL A 185 6.50 14.04 -2.97
C VAL A 185 5.43 15.08 -2.61
N GLU A 186 5.77 16.09 -1.79
CA GLU A 186 4.80 17.09 -1.39
C GLU A 186 4.37 17.99 -2.55
N ARG A 187 5.33 18.41 -3.40
CA ARG A 187 5.00 19.24 -4.56
C ARG A 187 4.02 18.53 -5.50
N ASN A 188 4.24 17.24 -5.81
CA ASN A 188 3.35 16.48 -6.68
C ASN A 188 1.95 16.38 -6.08
N PHE A 189 1.85 16.10 -4.78
CA PHE A 189 0.56 16.10 -4.09
C PHE A 189 -0.15 17.46 -4.19
N ARG A 190 0.55 18.56 -3.90
CA ARG A 190 -0.05 19.91 -3.96
C ARG A 190 -0.55 20.24 -5.36
N GLN A 191 0.21 19.90 -6.37
CA GLN A 191 -0.15 20.14 -7.77
C GLN A 191 -1.18 19.14 -8.34
N GLY A 192 -1.58 18.11 -7.58
CA GLY A 192 -2.46 17.04 -8.07
C GLY A 192 -1.83 16.23 -9.20
N VAL A 193 -0.50 16.11 -9.22
CA VAL A 193 0.24 15.41 -10.27
C VAL A 193 0.65 14.03 -9.76
N SER A 194 0.27 13.00 -10.51
CA SER A 194 0.70 11.61 -10.27
C SER A 194 1.74 11.24 -11.33
N CYS A 195 2.97 11.45 -10.99
CA CYS A 195 4.09 11.11 -11.88
C CYS A 195 4.99 10.09 -11.27
#